data_c676b10f50e926cfa6d67cd6bdaaa50b
#
_entry.id   c676b10f50e926cfa6d67cd6bdaaa50b
#
_cell.length_a   1.000
_cell.length_b   1.000
_cell.length_c   1.000
_cell.angle_alpha   90.00
_cell.angle_beta   90.00
_cell.angle_gamma   90.00
#
_symmetry.space_group_name_H-M   'P 1'
#
loop_
_entity.id
_entity.type
_entity.pdbx_description
1 polymer ?
#
loop_
_entity_poly.entity_id
_entity_poly.type
_entity_poly.pdbx_seq_one_letter_code
_entity_poly.pdbx_strand_id
1 'polypeptide(L)'
;MPAVITALDVTDRPLAERLLAVQHAAYAVEAELIGFDGIPPLQEGLHELMASVEHWLGVYDGTLLVGAVAYEFPDERTVEISRLIVDPAYARRGYGRALLDRLDELEPRPVSEVSTGSANLPAVNLYKSRGYAETGRIEVAPGIYVTQFRRAS
;
A
#
# COMPACT_ATOMS: atom_id res chain seq x y z
N MET A 1 22.12 -6.89 0.74
CA MET A 1 22.08 -5.43 0.46
C MET A 1 20.83 -4.86 1.10
N PRO A 2 20.95 -3.76 1.84
CA PRO A 2 19.75 -3.10 2.35
C PRO A 2 18.91 -2.57 1.19
N ALA A 3 17.59 -2.60 1.38
CA ALA A 3 16.68 -2.05 0.40
C ALA A 3 16.85 -0.53 0.32
N VAL A 4 16.83 0.02 -0.89
CA VAL A 4 16.86 1.46 -1.11
C VAL A 4 15.43 1.96 -1.20
N ILE A 5 15.07 2.89 -0.30
CA ILE A 5 13.74 3.49 -0.26
C ILE A 5 13.87 4.98 -0.47
N THR A 6 13.11 5.51 -1.42
CA THR A 6 13.15 6.92 -1.76
C THR A 6 11.77 7.44 -2.16
N ALA A 7 11.57 8.76 -2.06
CA ALA A 7 10.36 9.41 -2.55
C ALA A 7 10.24 9.22 -4.07
N LEU A 8 9.03 9.00 -4.53
CA LEU A 8 8.74 8.80 -5.96
C LEU A 8 8.05 10.04 -6.53
N ASP A 9 8.49 10.43 -7.72
CA ASP A 9 7.81 11.43 -8.54
C ASP A 9 6.98 10.70 -9.59
N VAL A 10 5.67 10.57 -9.33
CA VAL A 10 4.75 9.87 -10.25
C VAL A 10 4.45 10.65 -11.52
N THR A 11 4.92 11.90 -11.63
CA THR A 11 4.83 12.67 -12.89
C THR A 11 5.93 12.27 -13.88
N ASP A 12 6.95 11.54 -13.41
CA ASP A 12 7.97 10.95 -14.28
C ASP A 12 7.38 9.70 -14.95
N ARG A 13 7.17 9.78 -16.26
CA ARG A 13 6.43 8.76 -17.00
C ARG A 13 7.05 7.36 -16.94
N PRO A 14 8.37 7.17 -17.15
CA PRO A 14 8.97 5.84 -17.03
C PRO A 14 8.81 5.22 -15.64
N LEU A 15 8.93 6.03 -14.59
CA LEU A 15 8.69 5.59 -13.21
C LEU A 15 7.22 5.20 -13.03
N ALA A 16 6.30 6.03 -13.48
CA ALA A 16 4.87 5.77 -13.37
C ALA A 16 4.44 4.50 -14.11
N GLU A 17 5.01 4.24 -15.28
CA GLU A 17 4.74 3.02 -16.05
C GLU A 17 5.17 1.77 -15.26
N ARG A 18 6.35 1.79 -14.65
CA ARG A 18 6.81 0.67 -13.80
C ARG A 18 5.97 0.53 -12.55
N LEU A 19 5.65 1.65 -11.88
CA LEU A 19 4.81 1.66 -10.69
C LEU A 19 3.43 1.09 -10.98
N LEU A 20 2.84 1.44 -12.13
CA LEU A 20 1.54 0.92 -12.55
C LEU A 20 1.58 -0.60 -12.75
N ALA A 21 2.64 -1.11 -13.34
CA ALA A 21 2.82 -2.55 -13.53
C ALA A 21 2.89 -3.27 -12.17
N VAL A 22 3.63 -2.73 -11.21
CA VAL A 22 3.71 -3.26 -9.84
C VAL A 22 2.34 -3.22 -9.18
N GLN A 23 1.62 -2.11 -9.31
CA GLN A 23 0.30 -1.93 -8.73
C GLN A 23 -0.70 -2.95 -9.28
N HIS A 24 -0.80 -3.09 -10.60
CA HIS A 24 -1.73 -4.04 -11.20
C HIS A 24 -1.41 -5.47 -10.80
N ALA A 25 -0.14 -5.86 -10.77
CA ALA A 25 0.26 -7.19 -10.35
C ALA A 25 -0.07 -7.46 -8.88
N ALA A 26 0.19 -6.50 -8.00
CA ALA A 26 -0.09 -6.64 -6.57
C ALA A 26 -1.60 -6.73 -6.29
N TYR A 27 -2.39 -5.86 -6.90
CA TYR A 27 -3.84 -5.87 -6.69
C TYR A 27 -4.54 -7.05 -7.36
N ALA A 28 -3.96 -7.62 -8.43
CA ALA A 28 -4.47 -8.85 -9.01
C ALA A 28 -4.37 -10.03 -8.01
N VAL A 29 -3.29 -10.08 -7.24
CA VAL A 29 -3.15 -11.08 -6.16
C VAL A 29 -4.19 -10.84 -5.07
N GLU A 30 -4.38 -9.59 -4.65
CA GLU A 30 -5.40 -9.25 -3.65
C GLU A 30 -6.80 -9.62 -4.15
N ALA A 31 -7.11 -9.34 -5.42
CA ALA A 31 -8.40 -9.69 -6.02
C ALA A 31 -8.68 -11.19 -5.94
N GLU A 32 -7.68 -12.03 -6.18
CA GLU A 32 -7.80 -13.48 -6.02
C GLU A 32 -8.05 -13.88 -4.56
N LEU A 33 -7.32 -13.27 -3.62
CA LEU A 33 -7.45 -13.58 -2.19
C LEU A 33 -8.83 -13.24 -1.64
N ILE A 34 -9.41 -12.12 -2.06
CA ILE A 34 -10.71 -11.68 -1.57
C ILE A 34 -11.89 -12.14 -2.43
N GLY A 35 -11.62 -12.72 -3.60
CA GLY A 35 -12.67 -13.16 -4.53
C GLY A 35 -13.43 -12.02 -5.20
N PHE A 36 -12.77 -10.88 -5.43
CA PHE A 36 -13.40 -9.67 -5.96
C PHE A 36 -12.39 -8.84 -6.74
N ASP A 37 -12.69 -8.50 -7.99
CA ASP A 37 -11.81 -7.74 -8.88
C ASP A 37 -12.20 -6.27 -9.06
N GLY A 38 -13.22 -5.78 -8.35
CA GLY A 38 -13.67 -4.40 -8.40
C GLY A 38 -12.82 -3.43 -7.57
N ILE A 39 -11.55 -3.75 -7.31
CA ILE A 39 -10.62 -2.92 -6.53
C ILE A 39 -10.22 -1.71 -7.38
N PRO A 40 -10.49 -0.45 -6.94
CA PRO A 40 -10.20 0.71 -7.78
C PRO A 40 -8.77 0.81 -8.31
N PRO A 41 -7.69 0.60 -7.51
CA PRO A 41 -6.33 0.65 -8.06
C PRO A 41 -6.04 -0.42 -9.11
N LEU A 42 -6.76 -1.53 -9.14
CA LEU A 42 -6.63 -2.55 -10.18
C LEU A 42 -7.13 -2.04 -11.54
N GLN A 43 -8.10 -1.13 -11.52
CA GLN A 43 -8.72 -0.53 -12.71
C GLN A 43 -8.04 0.78 -13.13
N GLU A 44 -7.14 1.31 -12.30
CA GLU A 44 -6.49 2.60 -12.55
C GLU A 44 -5.54 2.52 -13.75
N GLY A 45 -5.58 3.56 -14.61
CA GLY A 45 -4.68 3.70 -15.74
C GLY A 45 -3.49 4.60 -15.43
N LEU A 46 -2.56 4.68 -16.39
CA LEU A 46 -1.34 5.47 -16.24
C LEU A 46 -1.61 6.95 -16.00
N HIS A 47 -2.55 7.53 -16.75
CA HIS A 47 -2.87 8.94 -16.64
C HIS A 47 -3.38 9.30 -15.23
N GLU A 48 -4.24 8.47 -14.70
CA GLU A 48 -4.80 8.65 -13.35
C GLU A 48 -3.71 8.51 -12.29
N LEU A 49 -2.81 7.52 -12.41
CA LEU A 49 -1.71 7.32 -11.49
C LEU A 49 -0.78 8.54 -11.49
N MET A 50 -0.44 9.07 -12.67
CA MET A 50 0.43 10.25 -12.80
C MET A 50 -0.21 11.52 -12.21
N ALA A 51 -1.54 11.55 -12.09
CA ALA A 51 -2.28 12.64 -11.49
C ALA A 51 -2.49 12.48 -9.97
N SER A 52 -1.95 11.43 -9.37
CA SER A 52 -2.08 11.15 -7.92
C SER A 52 -1.56 12.34 -7.11
N VAL A 53 -2.33 12.70 -6.07
CA VAL A 53 -1.94 13.72 -5.10
C VAL A 53 -1.39 13.11 -3.80
N GLU A 54 -1.33 11.79 -3.73
CA GLU A 54 -0.76 11.06 -2.60
C GLU A 54 0.75 11.28 -2.51
N HIS A 55 1.31 11.09 -1.30
CA HIS A 55 2.76 11.00 -1.12
C HIS A 55 3.18 9.56 -1.41
N TRP A 56 4.33 9.38 -2.03
CA TRP A 56 4.80 8.06 -2.44
C TRP A 56 6.23 7.80 -2.00
N LEU A 57 6.45 6.62 -1.41
CA LEU A 57 7.80 6.06 -1.20
C LEU A 57 7.89 4.78 -2.01
N GLY A 58 9.01 4.59 -2.70
CA GLY A 58 9.27 3.36 -3.44
C GLY A 58 10.46 2.60 -2.88
N VAL A 59 10.43 1.28 -3.00
CA VAL A 59 11.54 0.41 -2.65
C VAL A 59 12.11 -0.24 -3.90
N TYR A 60 13.42 -0.27 -3.98
CA TYR A 60 14.17 -0.76 -5.14
C TYR A 60 14.96 -2.00 -4.77
N ASP A 61 14.97 -2.98 -5.68
CA ASP A 61 15.91 -4.09 -5.70
C ASP A 61 16.94 -3.75 -6.80
N GLY A 62 18.14 -3.32 -6.39
CA GLY A 62 19.09 -2.73 -7.33
C GLY A 62 18.51 -1.46 -7.94
N THR A 63 18.32 -1.46 -9.25
CA THR A 63 17.76 -0.31 -9.99
C THR A 63 16.28 -0.48 -10.35
N LEU A 64 15.68 -1.62 -9.97
CA LEU A 64 14.29 -1.93 -10.31
C LEU A 64 13.36 -1.57 -9.17
N LEU A 65 12.35 -0.76 -9.43
CA LEU A 65 11.28 -0.47 -8.49
C LEU A 65 10.42 -1.72 -8.31
N VAL A 66 10.32 -2.22 -7.07
CA VAL A 66 9.61 -3.47 -6.77
C VAL A 66 8.47 -3.31 -5.78
N GLY A 67 8.31 -2.15 -5.18
CA GLY A 67 7.20 -1.89 -4.27
C GLY A 67 7.06 -0.42 -3.95
N ALA A 68 5.93 -0.06 -3.36
CA ALA A 68 5.66 1.33 -2.98
C ALA A 68 4.61 1.40 -1.87
N VAL A 69 4.66 2.48 -1.11
CA VAL A 69 3.60 2.87 -0.18
C VAL A 69 3.14 4.27 -0.55
N ALA A 70 1.82 4.45 -0.65
CA ALA A 70 1.20 5.75 -0.83
C ALA A 70 0.46 6.13 0.45
N TYR A 71 0.54 7.39 0.83
CA TYR A 71 -0.05 7.86 2.06
C TYR A 71 -0.50 9.30 1.95
N GLU A 72 -1.43 9.67 2.83
CA GLU A 72 -2.02 10.99 2.92
C GLU A 72 -2.14 11.41 4.38
N PHE A 73 -2.43 12.68 4.61
CA PHE A 73 -2.63 13.24 5.94
C PHE A 73 -4.06 13.77 6.07
N PRO A 74 -5.01 12.95 6.60
CA PRO A 74 -6.38 13.40 6.80
C PRO A 74 -6.49 14.57 7.78
N ASP A 75 -5.56 14.61 8.75
CA ASP A 75 -5.43 15.69 9.73
C ASP A 75 -3.98 15.77 10.22
N GLU A 76 -3.68 16.71 11.12
CA GLU A 76 -2.32 16.94 11.62
C GLU A 76 -1.75 15.80 12.45
N ARG A 77 -2.60 14.92 12.99
CA ARG A 77 -2.21 13.84 13.90
C ARG A 77 -2.13 12.49 13.20
N THR A 78 -2.68 12.38 11.99
CA THR A 78 -2.91 11.10 11.33
C THR A 78 -2.14 10.96 10.04
N VAL A 79 -1.52 9.81 9.83
CA VAL A 79 -1.08 9.34 8.51
C VAL A 79 -2.01 8.22 8.08
N GLU A 80 -2.56 8.33 6.88
CA GLU A 80 -3.39 7.29 6.29
C GLU A 80 -2.62 6.61 5.17
N ILE A 81 -2.43 5.30 5.32
CA ILE A 81 -1.81 4.49 4.26
C ILE A 81 -2.91 4.15 3.26
N SER A 82 -2.81 4.72 2.06
CA SER A 82 -3.81 4.51 1.01
C SER A 82 -3.47 3.32 0.11
N ARG A 83 -2.19 3.01 -0.05
CA ARG A 83 -1.75 1.86 -0.85
C ARG A 83 -0.45 1.30 -0.28
N LEU A 84 -0.35 -0.03 -0.23
CA LEU A 84 0.90 -0.73 0.06
C LEU A 84 0.99 -1.87 -0.96
N ILE A 85 1.94 -1.77 -1.87
CA ILE A 85 2.07 -2.71 -2.98
C ILE A 85 3.49 -3.22 -3.09
N VAL A 86 3.63 -4.51 -3.38
CA VAL A 86 4.91 -5.17 -3.69
C VAL A 86 4.69 -6.07 -4.88
N ASP A 87 5.60 -6.00 -5.85
CA ASP A 87 5.55 -6.90 -7.01
C ASP A 87 5.55 -8.34 -6.51
N PRO A 88 4.57 -9.18 -6.89
CA PRO A 88 4.50 -10.56 -6.42
C PRO A 88 5.76 -11.39 -6.69
N ALA A 89 6.51 -11.05 -7.75
CA ALA A 89 7.77 -11.70 -8.05
C ALA A 89 8.84 -11.44 -6.98
N TYR A 90 8.65 -10.44 -6.14
CA TYR A 90 9.56 -10.04 -5.06
C TYR A 90 8.90 -10.19 -3.68
N ALA A 91 7.82 -10.95 -3.59
CA ALA A 91 7.13 -11.19 -2.33
C ALA A 91 8.00 -11.96 -1.33
N ARG A 92 7.69 -11.84 -0.04
CA ARG A 92 8.34 -12.55 1.06
C ARG A 92 9.82 -12.19 1.26
N ARG A 93 10.22 -11.02 0.80
CA ARG A 93 11.58 -10.48 0.99
C ARG A 93 11.63 -9.34 1.99
N GLY A 94 10.50 -9.03 2.63
CA GLY A 94 10.42 -7.96 3.64
C GLY A 94 10.28 -6.55 3.08
N TYR A 95 9.99 -6.37 1.80
CA TYR A 95 9.87 -5.04 1.20
C TYR A 95 8.69 -4.23 1.74
N GLY A 96 7.53 -4.87 1.93
CA GLY A 96 6.38 -4.18 2.51
C GLY A 96 6.66 -3.70 3.93
N ARG A 97 7.31 -4.53 4.73
CA ARG A 97 7.72 -4.18 6.09
C ARG A 97 8.74 -3.04 6.08
N ALA A 98 9.71 -3.08 5.18
CA ALA A 98 10.72 -2.03 5.05
C ALA A 98 10.09 -0.68 4.69
N LEU A 99 9.10 -0.68 3.79
CA LEU A 99 8.35 0.52 3.43
C LEU A 99 7.61 1.11 4.63
N LEU A 100 6.94 0.27 5.42
CA LEU A 100 6.23 0.71 6.61
C LEU A 100 7.19 1.22 7.69
N ASP A 101 8.34 0.57 7.89
CA ASP A 101 9.38 1.04 8.81
C ASP A 101 9.86 2.44 8.41
N ARG A 102 10.13 2.64 7.12
CA ARG A 102 10.60 3.93 6.63
C ARG A 102 9.53 5.01 6.77
N LEU A 103 8.28 4.68 6.50
CA LEU A 103 7.17 5.62 6.69
C LEU A 103 7.05 6.05 8.16
N ASP A 104 7.15 5.10 9.09
CA ASP A 104 7.13 5.40 10.53
C ASP A 104 8.26 6.34 10.95
N GLU A 105 9.45 6.18 10.37
CA GLU A 105 10.60 7.06 10.64
C GLU A 105 10.40 8.47 10.08
N LEU A 106 9.86 8.57 8.86
CA LEU A 106 9.67 9.85 8.17
C LEU A 106 8.49 10.65 8.72
N GLU A 107 7.43 9.96 9.09
CA GLU A 107 6.15 10.56 9.47
C GLU A 107 5.66 9.98 10.81
N PRO A 108 6.33 10.31 11.93
CA PRO A 108 6.00 9.73 13.23
C PRO A 108 4.76 10.39 13.86
N ARG A 109 3.64 10.37 13.16
CA ARG A 109 2.40 10.94 13.66
C ARG A 109 1.76 10.03 14.71
N PRO A 110 1.00 10.59 15.69
CA PRO A 110 0.41 9.79 16.75
C PRO A 110 -0.55 8.70 16.26
N VAL A 111 -1.21 8.92 15.12
CA VAL A 111 -2.22 8.00 14.58
C VAL A 111 -1.82 7.55 13.18
N SER A 112 -1.94 6.26 12.93
CA SER A 112 -1.79 5.67 11.60
C SER A 112 -3.00 4.80 11.30
N GLU A 113 -3.57 4.97 10.10
CA GLU A 113 -4.75 4.24 9.65
C GLU A 113 -4.47 3.53 8.33
N VAL A 114 -5.09 2.37 8.15
CA VAL A 114 -4.99 1.59 6.91
C VAL A 114 -6.22 0.70 6.79
N SER A 115 -6.60 0.38 5.56
CA SER A 115 -7.68 -0.58 5.26
C SER A 115 -7.18 -1.61 4.26
N THR A 116 -7.70 -2.83 4.36
CA THR A 116 -7.44 -3.88 3.38
C THR A 116 -8.64 -4.82 3.29
N GLY A 117 -8.73 -5.58 2.22
CA GLY A 117 -9.74 -6.63 2.09
C GLY A 117 -9.65 -7.59 3.27
N SER A 118 -10.80 -7.89 3.89
CA SER A 118 -10.83 -8.73 5.10
C SER A 118 -10.27 -10.13 4.87
N ALA A 119 -10.38 -10.66 3.66
CA ALA A 119 -9.86 -11.97 3.28
C ALA A 119 -8.39 -11.94 2.84
N ASN A 120 -7.78 -10.76 2.76
CA ASN A 120 -6.35 -10.64 2.47
C ASN A 120 -5.56 -10.89 3.75
N LEU A 121 -5.44 -12.15 4.14
CA LEU A 121 -4.80 -12.53 5.40
C LEU A 121 -3.35 -12.11 5.53
N PRO A 122 -2.50 -12.15 4.50
CA PRO A 122 -1.13 -11.64 4.61
C PRO A 122 -1.07 -10.18 5.04
N ALA A 123 -1.91 -9.32 4.45
CA ALA A 123 -1.98 -7.90 4.82
C ALA A 123 -2.55 -7.70 6.22
N VAL A 124 -3.64 -8.38 6.55
CA VAL A 124 -4.25 -8.34 7.89
C VAL A 124 -3.23 -8.72 8.96
N ASN A 125 -2.49 -9.80 8.74
CA ASN A 125 -1.48 -10.27 9.68
C ASN A 125 -0.31 -9.28 9.79
N LEU A 126 0.11 -8.68 8.68
CA LEU A 126 1.16 -7.67 8.67
C LEU A 126 0.77 -6.48 9.56
N TYR A 127 -0.42 -5.92 9.37
CA TYR A 127 -0.85 -4.76 10.15
C TYR A 127 -1.03 -5.10 11.62
N LYS A 128 -1.63 -6.24 11.94
CA LYS A 128 -1.76 -6.69 13.34
C LYS A 128 -0.39 -6.86 14.01
N SER A 129 0.59 -7.42 13.30
CA SER A 129 1.94 -7.59 13.83
C SER A 129 2.65 -6.26 14.10
N ARG A 130 2.19 -5.17 13.52
CA ARG A 130 2.74 -3.83 13.70
C ARG A 130 1.95 -2.98 14.69
N GLY A 131 1.04 -3.59 15.43
CA GLY A 131 0.28 -2.92 16.48
C GLY A 131 -1.02 -2.26 16.02
N TYR A 132 -1.45 -2.50 14.79
CA TYR A 132 -2.74 -2.02 14.33
C TYR A 132 -3.87 -2.87 14.92
N ALA A 133 -4.92 -2.21 15.40
CA ALA A 133 -6.13 -2.87 15.88
C ALA A 133 -7.27 -2.64 14.89
N GLU A 134 -8.11 -3.63 14.72
CA GLU A 134 -9.30 -3.53 13.88
C GLU A 134 -10.29 -2.54 14.50
N THR A 135 -10.77 -1.58 13.71
CA THR A 135 -11.74 -0.58 14.13
C THR A 135 -13.11 -0.74 13.48
N GLY A 136 -13.20 -1.47 12.39
CA GLY A 136 -14.46 -1.70 11.72
C GLY A 136 -14.32 -2.50 10.45
N ARG A 137 -15.46 -2.85 9.88
CA ARG A 137 -15.57 -3.52 8.58
C ARG A 137 -16.66 -2.86 7.75
N ILE A 138 -16.42 -2.77 6.46
CA ILE A 138 -17.36 -2.22 5.49
C ILE A 138 -17.60 -3.26 4.41
N GLU A 139 -18.87 -3.55 4.13
CA GLU A 139 -19.22 -4.38 2.98
C GLU A 139 -19.18 -3.52 1.72
N VAL A 140 -18.30 -3.87 0.78
CA VAL A 140 -18.08 -3.11 -0.47
C VAL A 140 -18.77 -3.77 -1.67
N ALA A 141 -19.14 -5.02 -1.54
CA ALA A 141 -19.92 -5.79 -2.49
C ALA A 141 -20.54 -6.97 -1.71
N PRO A 142 -21.59 -7.66 -2.23
CA PRO A 142 -22.22 -8.75 -1.50
C PRO A 142 -21.22 -9.81 -1.01
N GLY A 143 -21.08 -9.94 0.31
CA GLY A 143 -20.18 -10.89 0.95
C GLY A 143 -18.70 -10.47 0.93
N ILE A 144 -18.36 -9.31 0.40
CA ILE A 144 -16.97 -8.82 0.30
C ILE A 144 -16.78 -7.66 1.26
N TYR A 145 -15.85 -7.82 2.20
CA TYR A 145 -15.62 -6.86 3.28
C TYR A 145 -14.21 -6.28 3.22
N VAL A 146 -14.11 -5.01 3.63
CA VAL A 146 -12.85 -4.32 3.89
C VAL A 146 -12.74 -4.11 5.41
N THR A 147 -11.58 -4.46 5.97
CA THR A 147 -11.29 -4.24 7.39
C THR A 147 -10.49 -2.94 7.54
N GLN A 148 -10.94 -2.11 8.47
CA GLN A 148 -10.26 -0.87 8.84
C GLN A 148 -9.41 -1.09 10.07
N PHE A 149 -8.18 -0.58 10.05
CA PHE A 149 -7.21 -0.70 11.12
C PHE A 149 -6.70 0.66 11.57
N ARG A 150 -6.37 0.76 12.85
CA ARG A 150 -5.80 1.98 13.44
C ARG A 150 -4.74 1.61 14.45
N ARG A 151 -3.66 2.39 14.44
CA ARG A 151 -2.63 2.33 15.46
C ARG A 151 -2.48 3.73 16.06
N ALA A 152 -2.53 3.82 17.38
CA ALA A 152 -2.31 5.07 18.12
C ALA A 152 -1.10 4.90 19.03
N SER A 153 -0.25 5.91 19.09
CA SER A 153 0.94 5.92 19.94
C SER A 153 0.89 7.07 20.95
#